data_b96bba98baf56df10b1d8dccafad5e3c
#
_entry.id   b96bba98baf56df10b1d8dccafad5e3c
#
_cell.length_a   1.000
_cell.length_b   1.000
_cell.length_c   1.000
_cell.angle_alpha   90.00
_cell.angle_beta   90.00
_cell.angle_gamma   90.00
#
_symmetry.space_group_name_H-M   'P 1'
#
loop_
_entity.id
_entity.type
_entity.pdbx_description
1 polymer ?
#
loop_
_entity_poly.entity_id
_entity_poly.type
_entity_poly.pdbx_seq_one_letter_code
_entity_poly.pdbx_strand_id
1 'polypeptide(L)'
;MNFQPTLAFAQQLDAQDALKNFRNEFIIPTENGKQQYYFLGNSLGLQPKRTKEKLETILNDWAKQGVESFFHAEQPWMDYHDRLTGPLSKIVGCLPHEITVMNNLSVNLHLMLVSFYRPQGKRYKILCEAKAFPSDQYMMETHVRNHGYDPADAIVEIAPRPGEHTLRNEDILQKIVELRDELALVLFGGINYYSGQVFDMQTITQLAQQAGAKVGFDLAHAAGNIELKLHDWHIDFACWCNYKYLNGGPGAIAAAYVHEKYHSDSAMQRFAGWWGYEKATRFQMEKGFKPTQTAEGWQLGTPPLLLYASLLASLEIVEE
;
A
#
# COMPACT_ATOMS: atom_id res chain seq x y z
N MET A 1 31.05 15.61 -3.50
CA MET A 1 30.98 16.42 -2.26
C MET A 1 31.83 15.73 -1.23
N ASN A 2 32.79 16.42 -0.57
CA ASN A 2 33.58 15.81 0.49
C ASN A 2 32.77 15.88 1.78
N PHE A 3 32.40 14.74 2.31
CA PHE A 3 31.63 14.62 3.54
C PHE A 3 32.45 15.02 4.77
N GLN A 4 31.86 15.81 5.66
CA GLN A 4 32.51 16.23 6.92
C GLN A 4 31.57 15.93 8.10
N PRO A 5 31.98 15.16 9.12
CA PRO A 5 31.14 14.82 10.25
C PRO A 5 31.11 15.98 11.28
N THR A 6 30.66 17.16 10.85
CA THR A 6 30.60 18.38 11.69
C THR A 6 29.20 18.99 11.67
N LEU A 7 28.79 19.64 12.76
CA LEU A 7 27.53 20.35 12.85
C LEU A 7 27.40 21.45 11.78
N ALA A 8 28.49 22.18 11.51
CA ALA A 8 28.50 23.23 10.51
C ALA A 8 28.21 22.70 9.12
N PHE A 9 28.76 21.53 8.75
CA PHE A 9 28.48 20.88 7.47
C PHE A 9 27.01 20.41 7.37
N ALA A 10 26.46 19.82 8.45
CA ALA A 10 25.04 19.44 8.48
C ALA A 10 24.12 20.66 8.30
N GLN A 11 24.40 21.76 9.05
CA GLN A 11 23.63 23.01 8.91
C GLN A 11 23.73 23.63 7.51
N GLN A 12 24.89 23.50 6.87
CA GLN A 12 25.05 23.95 5.48
C GLN A 12 24.19 23.12 4.52
N LEU A 13 24.13 21.80 4.69
CA LEU A 13 23.25 20.93 3.88
C LEU A 13 21.77 21.25 4.10
N ASP A 14 21.34 21.39 5.36
CA ASP A 14 19.98 21.79 5.69
C ASP A 14 19.60 23.13 5.04
N ALA A 15 20.51 24.10 5.05
CA ALA A 15 20.28 25.41 4.45
C ALA A 15 20.13 25.36 2.93
N GLN A 16 20.76 24.39 2.28
CA GLN A 16 20.73 24.18 0.81
C GLN A 16 19.59 23.25 0.37
N ASP A 17 18.94 22.53 1.28
CA ASP A 17 17.85 21.63 0.96
C ASP A 17 16.65 22.40 0.42
N ALA A 18 16.21 22.06 -0.79
CA ALA A 18 15.03 22.65 -1.42
C ALA A 18 13.74 22.36 -0.65
N LEU A 19 13.69 21.24 0.07
CA LEU A 19 12.52 20.79 0.84
C LEU A 19 12.54 21.24 2.31
N LYS A 20 13.55 21.98 2.76
CA LYS A 20 13.73 22.38 4.17
C LYS A 20 12.49 23.02 4.82
N ASN A 21 11.68 23.74 4.04
CA ASN A 21 10.49 24.44 4.54
C ASN A 21 9.35 23.49 4.87
N PHE A 22 9.27 22.33 4.20
CA PHE A 22 8.23 21.34 4.46
C PHE A 22 8.29 20.73 5.86
N ARG A 23 9.47 20.76 6.51
CA ARG A 23 9.58 20.40 7.92
C ARG A 23 8.61 21.19 8.82
N ASN A 24 8.30 22.42 8.43
CA ASN A 24 7.38 23.30 9.19
C ASN A 24 5.90 22.90 9.02
N GLU A 25 5.56 22.04 8.08
CA GLU A 25 4.20 21.53 7.90
C GLU A 25 3.83 20.46 8.95
N PHE A 26 4.80 19.96 9.70
CA PHE A 26 4.61 18.87 10.65
C PHE A 26 4.78 19.30 12.10
N ILE A 27 4.09 18.61 13.01
CA ILE A 27 4.25 18.75 14.46
C ILE A 27 5.32 17.75 14.89
N ILE A 28 6.44 18.29 15.36
CA ILE A 28 7.56 17.47 15.89
C ILE A 28 7.35 17.29 17.38
N PRO A 29 7.37 16.04 17.92
CA PRO A 29 7.25 15.79 19.35
C PRO A 29 8.29 16.55 20.14
N THR A 30 7.92 16.97 21.34
CA THR A 30 8.81 17.68 22.27
C THR A 30 8.91 16.94 23.60
N GLU A 31 10.08 16.96 24.19
CA GLU A 31 10.34 16.43 25.52
C GLU A 31 11.13 17.47 26.32
N ASN A 32 10.65 17.81 27.52
CA ASN A 32 11.25 18.84 28.37
C ASN A 32 11.50 20.19 27.65
N GLY A 33 10.57 20.59 26.79
CA GLY A 33 10.63 21.83 26.01
C GLY A 33 11.58 21.83 24.80
N LYS A 34 12.20 20.68 24.48
CA LYS A 34 13.09 20.54 23.33
C LYS A 34 12.45 19.62 22.28
N GLN A 35 12.58 19.98 21.00
CA GLN A 35 12.17 19.11 19.90
C GLN A 35 12.99 17.81 19.90
N GLN A 36 12.31 16.68 19.70
CA GLN A 36 12.97 15.38 19.55
C GLN A 36 13.60 15.24 18.16
N TYR A 37 14.68 14.46 18.08
CA TYR A 37 15.18 13.94 16.81
C TYR A 37 14.35 12.72 16.44
N TYR A 38 13.32 12.93 15.60
CA TYR A 38 12.35 11.90 15.26
C TYR A 38 12.75 11.15 13.99
N PHE A 39 13.26 9.92 14.14
CA PHE A 39 13.65 9.03 13.04
C PHE A 39 12.78 7.76 12.95
N LEU A 40 11.54 7.82 13.46
CA LEU A 40 10.63 6.68 13.54
C LEU A 40 9.49 6.74 12.50
N GLY A 41 9.66 7.51 11.42
CA GLY A 41 8.69 7.59 10.33
C GLY A 41 8.40 6.25 9.66
N ASN A 42 9.35 5.32 9.74
CA ASN A 42 9.17 3.93 9.31
C ASN A 42 8.17 3.13 10.18
N SER A 43 7.78 3.64 11.33
CA SER A 43 6.78 3.05 12.22
C SER A 43 5.50 3.89 12.29
N LEU A 44 5.66 5.20 12.54
CA LEU A 44 4.56 6.18 12.53
C LEU A 44 5.10 7.52 12.03
N GLY A 45 4.52 8.08 10.99
CA GLY A 45 4.85 9.40 10.49
C GLY A 45 4.44 10.53 11.44
N LEU A 46 5.02 11.72 11.22
CA LEU A 46 4.69 12.92 11.99
C LEU A 46 3.28 13.44 11.63
N GLN A 47 2.63 14.10 12.57
CA GLN A 47 1.32 14.70 12.35
C GLN A 47 1.43 15.95 11.46
N PRO A 48 0.76 16.00 10.29
CA PRO A 48 0.58 17.24 9.54
C PRO A 48 -0.21 18.26 10.34
N LYS A 49 0.19 19.52 10.34
CA LYS A 49 -0.54 20.60 11.06
C LYS A 49 -1.97 20.79 10.54
N ARG A 50 -2.20 20.52 9.26
CA ARG A 50 -3.51 20.61 8.57
C ARG A 50 -4.50 19.52 9.03
N THR A 51 -4.03 18.44 9.67
CA THR A 51 -4.88 17.31 10.06
C THR A 51 -6.07 17.73 10.91
N LYS A 52 -5.85 18.62 11.90
CA LYS A 52 -6.94 19.07 12.80
C LYS A 52 -8.06 19.76 12.02
N GLU A 53 -7.72 20.70 11.14
CA GLU A 53 -8.67 21.43 10.31
C GLU A 53 -9.49 20.49 9.40
N LYS A 54 -8.82 19.54 8.74
CA LYS A 54 -9.50 18.56 7.89
C LYS A 54 -10.49 17.69 8.66
N LEU A 55 -10.13 17.26 9.86
CA LEU A 55 -11.02 16.50 10.74
C LEU A 55 -12.20 17.36 11.20
N GLU A 56 -11.96 18.62 11.60
CA GLU A 56 -12.99 19.57 12.02
C GLU A 56 -14.00 19.83 10.89
N THR A 57 -13.57 19.90 9.64
CA THR A 57 -14.47 20.00 8.48
C THR A 57 -15.47 18.84 8.44
N ILE A 58 -15.01 17.60 8.51
CA ILE A 58 -15.90 16.43 8.49
C ILE A 58 -16.85 16.43 9.71
N LEU A 59 -16.36 16.79 10.90
CA LEU A 59 -17.18 16.84 12.12
C LEU A 59 -18.26 17.93 12.01
N ASN A 60 -17.92 19.08 11.44
CA ASN A 60 -18.86 20.18 11.23
C ASN A 60 -19.93 19.84 10.20
N ASP A 61 -19.56 19.20 9.09
CA ASP A 61 -20.51 18.75 8.08
C ASP A 61 -21.48 17.73 8.68
N TRP A 62 -20.94 16.76 9.42
CA TRP A 62 -21.76 15.77 10.12
C TRP A 62 -22.74 16.43 11.10
N ALA A 63 -22.27 17.37 11.91
CA ALA A 63 -23.13 18.07 12.88
C ALA A 63 -24.23 18.90 12.23
N LYS A 64 -23.95 19.50 11.05
CA LYS A 64 -24.90 20.39 10.35
C LYS A 64 -25.89 19.64 9.47
N GLN A 65 -25.44 18.59 8.77
CA GLN A 65 -26.19 17.98 7.68
C GLN A 65 -26.44 16.47 7.86
N GLY A 66 -25.76 15.81 8.83
CA GLY A 66 -25.95 14.37 9.05
C GLY A 66 -25.67 13.59 7.77
N VAL A 67 -26.59 12.70 7.37
CA VAL A 67 -26.46 11.85 6.17
C VAL A 67 -26.39 12.64 4.87
N GLU A 68 -27.00 13.84 4.83
CA GLU A 68 -27.00 14.70 3.65
C GLU A 68 -25.59 15.16 3.25
N SER A 69 -24.63 15.12 4.17
CA SER A 69 -23.22 15.43 3.88
C SER A 69 -22.61 14.52 2.82
N PHE A 70 -23.14 13.30 2.62
CA PHE A 70 -22.69 12.44 1.53
C PHE A 70 -22.92 13.09 0.15
N PHE A 71 -23.95 13.95 0.02
CA PHE A 71 -24.37 14.53 -1.25
C PHE A 71 -24.21 16.04 -1.33
N HIS A 72 -24.36 16.74 -0.18
CA HIS A 72 -24.53 18.19 -0.14
C HIS A 72 -23.52 18.95 0.72
N ALA A 73 -22.52 18.30 1.32
CA ALA A 73 -21.40 19.01 1.92
C ALA A 73 -20.66 19.84 0.86
N GLU A 74 -19.94 20.86 1.27
CA GLU A 74 -19.05 21.62 0.37
C GLU A 74 -18.11 20.70 -0.41
N GLN A 75 -17.70 19.62 0.24
CA GLN A 75 -16.94 18.53 -0.33
C GLN A 75 -17.73 17.23 -0.12
N PRO A 76 -18.58 16.82 -1.07
CA PRO A 76 -19.45 15.64 -0.92
C PRO A 76 -18.66 14.38 -0.54
N TRP A 77 -19.17 13.67 0.46
CA TRP A 77 -18.45 12.48 0.96
C TRP A 77 -18.46 11.32 -0.01
N MET A 78 -19.41 11.30 -0.95
CA MET A 78 -19.45 10.29 -2.02
C MET A 78 -18.18 10.28 -2.88
N ASP A 79 -17.59 11.45 -3.13
CA ASP A 79 -16.46 11.64 -4.01
C ASP A 79 -15.14 11.83 -3.25
N TYR A 80 -15.17 11.68 -1.93
CA TYR A 80 -13.99 11.96 -1.10
C TYR A 80 -12.81 11.03 -1.43
N HIS A 81 -13.08 9.80 -1.83
CA HIS A 81 -12.08 8.84 -2.26
C HIS A 81 -11.24 9.35 -3.44
N ASP A 82 -11.88 10.00 -4.42
CA ASP A 82 -11.23 10.45 -5.64
C ASP A 82 -10.17 11.54 -5.38
N ARG A 83 -10.30 12.26 -4.26
CA ARG A 83 -9.32 13.26 -3.81
C ARG A 83 -8.01 12.65 -3.29
N LEU A 84 -8.04 11.37 -2.92
CA LEU A 84 -6.88 10.66 -2.39
C LEU A 84 -6.12 9.94 -3.50
N THR A 85 -6.83 9.43 -4.51
CA THR A 85 -6.24 8.57 -5.55
C THR A 85 -5.28 9.32 -6.48
N GLY A 86 -5.57 10.59 -6.79
CA GLY A 86 -4.70 11.43 -7.62
C GLY A 86 -3.29 11.58 -7.03
N PRO A 87 -3.14 12.15 -5.82
CA PRO A 87 -1.85 12.27 -5.15
C PRO A 87 -1.14 10.92 -4.94
N LEU A 88 -1.87 9.90 -4.48
CA LEU A 88 -1.30 8.57 -4.25
C LEU A 88 -0.77 7.96 -5.55
N SER A 89 -1.46 8.15 -6.68
CA SER A 89 -1.01 7.60 -7.97
C SER A 89 0.34 8.16 -8.42
N LYS A 90 0.60 9.44 -8.14
CA LYS A 90 1.91 10.07 -8.39
C LYS A 90 3.01 9.46 -7.51
N ILE A 91 2.70 9.18 -6.23
CA ILE A 91 3.65 8.63 -5.27
C ILE A 91 4.07 7.20 -5.65
N VAL A 92 3.11 6.37 -6.08
CA VAL A 92 3.40 4.96 -6.39
C VAL A 92 3.58 4.68 -7.89
N GLY A 93 3.49 5.69 -8.75
CA GLY A 93 3.72 5.57 -10.19
C GLY A 93 2.69 4.68 -10.88
N CYS A 94 1.40 5.04 -10.76
CA CYS A 94 0.31 4.31 -11.41
C CYS A 94 -0.80 5.26 -11.87
N LEU A 95 -1.88 4.69 -12.43
CA LEU A 95 -3.06 5.46 -12.82
C LEU A 95 -4.01 5.63 -11.61
N PRO A 96 -4.72 6.78 -11.47
CA PRO A 96 -5.60 7.00 -10.32
C PRO A 96 -6.67 5.91 -10.14
N HIS A 97 -7.23 5.37 -11.22
CA HIS A 97 -8.24 4.32 -11.17
C HIS A 97 -7.69 2.93 -10.81
N GLU A 98 -6.37 2.77 -10.74
CA GLU A 98 -5.71 1.55 -10.26
C GLU A 98 -5.54 1.54 -8.73
N ILE A 99 -5.92 2.62 -8.04
CA ILE A 99 -5.82 2.72 -6.58
C ILE A 99 -7.21 2.62 -5.95
N THR A 100 -7.27 1.91 -4.84
CA THR A 100 -8.37 1.98 -3.89
C THR A 100 -7.83 2.22 -2.48
N VAL A 101 -8.43 3.19 -1.78
CA VAL A 101 -8.08 3.54 -0.41
C VAL A 101 -9.13 2.90 0.50
N MET A 102 -8.74 1.86 1.24
CA MET A 102 -9.67 1.06 2.05
C MET A 102 -8.95 0.31 3.16
N ASN A 103 -9.69 -0.07 4.20
CA ASN A 103 -9.29 -0.99 5.27
C ASN A 103 -7.93 -0.64 5.94
N ASN A 104 -7.25 -1.65 6.45
CA ASN A 104 -5.85 -1.65 6.84
C ASN A 104 -5.03 -2.57 5.92
N LEU A 105 -3.71 -2.48 6.00
CA LEU A 105 -2.79 -3.24 5.14
C LEU A 105 -3.06 -4.74 5.17
N SER A 106 -3.18 -5.35 6.34
CA SER A 106 -3.37 -6.81 6.46
C SER A 106 -4.68 -7.28 5.83
N VAL A 107 -5.78 -6.53 6.02
CA VAL A 107 -7.07 -6.83 5.36
C VAL A 107 -6.93 -6.72 3.84
N ASN A 108 -6.26 -5.68 3.35
CA ASN A 108 -6.05 -5.49 1.90
C ASN A 108 -5.23 -6.65 1.31
N LEU A 109 -4.15 -7.08 1.97
CA LEU A 109 -3.36 -8.23 1.53
C LEU A 109 -4.20 -9.51 1.49
N HIS A 110 -5.04 -9.77 2.51
CA HIS A 110 -5.98 -10.90 2.48
C HIS A 110 -6.92 -10.83 1.28
N LEU A 111 -7.50 -9.67 0.99
CA LEU A 111 -8.39 -9.48 -0.16
C LEU A 111 -7.66 -9.68 -1.50
N MET A 112 -6.42 -9.22 -1.60
CA MET A 112 -5.61 -9.45 -2.80
C MET A 112 -5.28 -10.93 -2.98
N LEU A 113 -5.00 -11.68 -1.92
CA LEU A 113 -4.76 -13.11 -2.04
C LEU A 113 -6.03 -13.89 -2.44
N VAL A 114 -7.22 -13.46 -2.05
CA VAL A 114 -8.48 -14.03 -2.58
C VAL A 114 -8.52 -13.91 -4.10
N SER A 115 -8.04 -12.80 -4.65
CA SER A 115 -8.06 -12.55 -6.10
C SER A 115 -6.89 -13.21 -6.85
N PHE A 116 -5.69 -13.12 -6.30
CA PHE A 116 -4.44 -13.41 -7.03
C PHE A 116 -3.76 -14.72 -6.65
N TYR A 117 -3.96 -15.23 -5.44
CA TYR A 117 -3.50 -16.57 -5.08
C TYR A 117 -4.55 -17.60 -5.45
N ARG A 118 -4.42 -18.16 -6.66
CA ARG A 118 -5.37 -19.10 -7.27
C ARG A 118 -4.65 -20.41 -7.62
N PRO A 119 -4.33 -21.24 -6.61
CA PRO A 119 -3.60 -22.49 -6.85
C PRO A 119 -4.39 -23.44 -7.74
N GLN A 120 -3.71 -24.06 -8.71
CA GLN A 120 -4.27 -25.04 -9.64
C GLN A 120 -3.25 -26.14 -9.97
N GLY A 121 -3.62 -27.39 -9.74
CA GLY A 121 -2.77 -28.53 -10.05
C GLY A 121 -1.42 -28.46 -9.37
N LYS A 122 -0.33 -28.39 -10.15
CA LYS A 122 1.04 -28.26 -9.63
C LYS A 122 1.41 -26.83 -9.21
N ARG A 123 0.65 -25.83 -9.68
CA ARG A 123 0.94 -24.41 -9.47
C ARG A 123 0.23 -23.93 -8.22
N TYR A 124 0.88 -24.02 -7.07
CA TYR A 124 0.32 -23.63 -5.77
C TYR A 124 1.31 -22.96 -4.83
N LYS A 125 2.59 -22.87 -5.21
CA LYS A 125 3.63 -22.33 -4.33
C LYS A 125 3.61 -20.79 -4.32
N ILE A 126 3.94 -20.24 -3.15
CA ILE A 126 4.20 -18.81 -2.94
C ILE A 126 5.69 -18.66 -2.68
N LEU A 127 6.36 -17.77 -3.42
CA LEU A 127 7.75 -17.38 -3.15
C LEU A 127 7.76 -16.05 -2.40
N CYS A 128 8.47 -15.98 -1.28
CA CYS A 128 8.64 -14.78 -0.47
C CYS A 128 10.06 -14.68 0.13
N GLU A 129 10.41 -13.53 0.69
CA GLU A 129 11.62 -13.43 1.51
C GLU A 129 11.46 -14.14 2.85
N ALA A 130 12.52 -14.77 3.32
CA ALA A 130 12.56 -15.35 4.65
C ALA A 130 12.42 -14.25 5.72
N LYS A 131 11.66 -14.52 6.78
CA LYS A 131 11.36 -13.57 7.83
C LYS A 131 10.66 -12.30 7.28
N ALA A 132 9.77 -12.44 6.29
CA ALA A 132 8.82 -11.40 5.95
C ALA A 132 8.11 -10.86 7.20
N PHE A 133 7.48 -9.69 7.11
CA PHE A 133 6.80 -9.14 8.29
C PHE A 133 5.75 -10.16 8.83
N PRO A 134 5.60 -10.32 10.15
CA PRO A 134 4.77 -11.40 10.71
C PRO A 134 3.34 -11.46 10.18
N SER A 135 2.70 -10.31 9.91
CA SER A 135 1.34 -10.30 9.34
C SER A 135 1.27 -10.97 7.96
N ASP A 136 2.32 -10.81 7.15
CA ASP A 136 2.39 -11.38 5.81
C ASP A 136 2.59 -12.90 5.87
N GLN A 137 3.48 -13.35 6.78
CA GLN A 137 3.67 -14.77 7.04
C GLN A 137 2.35 -15.44 7.47
N TYR A 138 1.67 -14.86 8.46
CA TYR A 138 0.39 -15.42 8.97
C TYR A 138 -0.70 -15.41 7.91
N MET A 139 -0.75 -14.38 7.08
CA MET A 139 -1.69 -14.25 5.98
C MET A 139 -1.43 -15.32 4.91
N MET A 140 -0.18 -15.49 4.45
CA MET A 140 0.18 -16.53 3.48
C MET A 140 -0.14 -17.93 4.00
N GLU A 141 0.24 -18.26 5.23
CA GLU A 141 -0.09 -19.54 5.86
C GLU A 141 -1.61 -19.80 5.91
N THR A 142 -2.40 -18.78 6.26
CA THR A 142 -3.85 -18.90 6.34
C THR A 142 -4.44 -19.21 4.97
N HIS A 143 -4.03 -18.49 3.92
CA HIS A 143 -4.54 -18.73 2.56
C HIS A 143 -4.12 -20.09 2.03
N VAL A 144 -2.87 -20.50 2.24
CA VAL A 144 -2.37 -21.82 1.85
C VAL A 144 -3.20 -22.94 2.49
N ARG A 145 -3.46 -22.86 3.81
CA ARG A 145 -4.30 -23.83 4.52
C ARG A 145 -5.75 -23.83 4.03
N ASN A 146 -6.33 -22.67 3.75
CA ASN A 146 -7.68 -22.55 3.22
C ASN A 146 -7.86 -23.20 1.85
N HIS A 147 -6.77 -23.30 1.08
CA HIS A 147 -6.73 -24.03 -0.20
C HIS A 147 -6.35 -25.52 -0.03
N GLY A 148 -6.15 -26.01 1.19
CA GLY A 148 -5.89 -27.41 1.49
C GLY A 148 -4.42 -27.83 1.32
N TYR A 149 -3.48 -26.89 1.23
CA TYR A 149 -2.05 -27.17 1.13
C TYR A 149 -1.33 -27.03 2.48
N ASP A 150 -0.19 -27.71 2.62
CA ASP A 150 0.69 -27.56 3.76
C ASP A 150 1.57 -26.30 3.56
N PRO A 151 1.56 -25.33 4.48
CA PRO A 151 2.45 -24.18 4.42
C PRO A 151 3.93 -24.53 4.33
N ALA A 152 4.37 -25.62 4.96
CA ALA A 152 5.77 -26.05 4.92
C ALA A 152 6.25 -26.47 3.51
N ASP A 153 5.32 -26.87 2.64
CA ASP A 153 5.61 -27.21 1.24
C ASP A 153 5.26 -26.04 0.29
N ALA A 154 4.15 -25.35 0.55
CA ALA A 154 3.61 -24.36 -0.37
C ALA A 154 4.27 -22.97 -0.24
N ILE A 155 4.83 -22.61 0.92
CA ILE A 155 5.52 -21.34 1.13
C ILE A 155 7.03 -21.58 1.01
N VAL A 156 7.61 -21.02 -0.05
CA VAL A 156 9.04 -21.10 -0.32
C VAL A 156 9.69 -19.78 0.10
N GLU A 157 10.45 -19.85 1.17
CA GLU A 157 11.19 -18.69 1.68
C GLU A 157 12.61 -18.68 1.11
N ILE A 158 13.06 -17.51 0.63
CA ILE A 158 14.44 -17.28 0.25
C ILE A 158 15.17 -16.48 1.32
N ALA A 159 16.29 -16.99 1.80
CA ALA A 159 17.12 -16.38 2.84
C ALA A 159 18.44 -15.87 2.26
N PRO A 160 19.07 -14.85 2.90
CA PRO A 160 20.43 -14.45 2.59
C PRO A 160 21.40 -15.64 2.69
N ARG A 161 22.46 -15.63 1.88
CA ARG A 161 23.50 -16.65 1.96
C ARG A 161 24.20 -16.60 3.34
N PRO A 162 24.81 -17.70 3.80
CA PRO A 162 25.53 -17.70 5.07
C PRO A 162 26.54 -16.57 5.16
N GLY A 163 26.44 -15.74 6.22
CA GLY A 163 27.30 -14.56 6.44
C GLY A 163 26.83 -13.27 5.73
N GLU A 164 25.76 -13.32 4.96
CA GLU A 164 25.16 -12.14 4.34
C GLU A 164 23.92 -11.66 5.11
N HIS A 165 23.58 -10.38 4.98
CA HIS A 165 22.45 -9.73 5.66
C HIS A 165 21.32 -9.32 4.69
N THR A 166 21.59 -9.42 3.39
CA THR A 166 20.66 -9.07 2.31
C THR A 166 20.56 -10.20 1.31
N LEU A 167 19.42 -10.29 0.61
CA LEU A 167 19.21 -11.22 -0.49
C LEU A 167 19.95 -10.72 -1.73
N ARG A 168 20.59 -11.65 -2.45
CA ARG A 168 21.11 -11.33 -3.78
C ARG A 168 19.98 -11.40 -4.80
N ASN A 169 19.91 -10.43 -5.70
CA ASN A 169 18.88 -10.41 -6.73
C ASN A 169 18.93 -11.66 -7.62
N GLU A 170 20.13 -12.12 -7.99
CA GLU A 170 20.32 -13.33 -8.76
C GLU A 170 19.76 -14.59 -8.09
N ASP A 171 19.79 -14.67 -6.76
CA ASP A 171 19.23 -15.83 -6.03
C ASP A 171 17.69 -15.83 -6.08
N ILE A 172 17.08 -14.65 -6.02
CA ILE A 172 15.63 -14.49 -6.17
C ILE A 172 15.21 -14.92 -7.59
N LEU A 173 15.89 -14.39 -8.60
CA LEU A 173 15.57 -14.71 -10.00
C LEU A 173 15.79 -16.18 -10.31
N GLN A 174 16.88 -16.77 -9.84
CA GLN A 174 17.13 -18.21 -9.97
C GLN A 174 16.01 -19.03 -9.33
N LYS A 175 15.55 -18.66 -8.12
CA LYS A 175 14.48 -19.38 -7.43
C LYS A 175 13.15 -19.32 -8.19
N ILE A 176 12.84 -18.19 -8.83
CA ILE A 176 11.65 -18.06 -9.71
C ILE A 176 11.75 -19.07 -10.88
N VAL A 177 12.93 -19.18 -11.51
CA VAL A 177 13.14 -20.11 -12.62
C VAL A 177 13.04 -21.58 -12.16
N GLU A 178 13.61 -21.90 -10.99
CA GLU A 178 13.53 -23.26 -10.40
C GLU A 178 12.07 -23.68 -10.14
N LEU A 179 11.25 -22.75 -9.66
CA LEU A 179 9.85 -23.00 -9.27
C LEU A 179 8.84 -22.77 -10.40
N ARG A 180 9.28 -22.40 -11.60
CA ARG A 180 8.43 -21.90 -12.70
C ARG A 180 7.11 -22.64 -12.91
N ASP A 181 7.11 -23.98 -12.79
CA ASP A 181 5.95 -24.81 -13.04
C ASP A 181 5.04 -24.99 -11.81
N GLU A 182 5.52 -24.64 -10.62
CA GLU A 182 4.83 -24.77 -9.33
C GLU A 182 4.42 -23.42 -8.74
N LEU A 183 4.98 -22.31 -9.23
CA LEU A 183 4.84 -20.99 -8.68
C LEU A 183 3.48 -20.38 -9.04
N ALA A 184 2.62 -20.14 -8.05
CA ALA A 184 1.34 -19.47 -8.21
C ALA A 184 1.45 -17.96 -7.94
N LEU A 185 2.25 -17.57 -6.94
CA LEU A 185 2.39 -16.19 -6.48
C LEU A 185 3.84 -15.90 -6.06
N VAL A 186 4.30 -14.69 -6.38
CA VAL A 186 5.47 -14.07 -5.76
C VAL A 186 4.95 -12.91 -4.91
N LEU A 187 5.29 -12.91 -3.62
CA LEU A 187 4.91 -11.86 -2.68
C LEU A 187 6.13 -11.45 -1.85
N PHE A 188 6.59 -10.23 -2.07
CA PHE A 188 7.74 -9.65 -1.35
C PHE A 188 7.38 -8.31 -0.75
N GLY A 189 8.14 -7.85 0.23
CA GLY A 189 8.17 -6.43 0.56
C GLY A 189 8.78 -5.62 -0.60
N GLY A 190 8.38 -4.36 -0.78
CA GLY A 190 9.10 -3.46 -1.68
C GLY A 190 10.46 -3.06 -1.08
N ILE A 191 10.47 -2.89 0.23
CA ILE A 191 11.67 -2.72 1.08
C ILE A 191 11.54 -3.66 2.26
N ASN A 192 12.59 -4.45 2.53
CA ASN A 192 12.62 -5.30 3.71
C ASN A 192 12.64 -4.45 4.99
N TYR A 193 11.69 -4.69 5.89
CA TYR A 193 11.48 -3.87 7.09
C TYR A 193 12.65 -3.86 8.09
N TYR A 194 13.46 -4.91 8.09
CA TYR A 194 14.56 -5.10 9.04
C TYR A 194 15.90 -4.61 8.48
N SER A 195 16.26 -5.04 7.26
CA SER A 195 17.54 -4.70 6.62
C SER A 195 17.52 -3.37 5.88
N GLY A 196 16.34 -2.87 5.49
CA GLY A 196 16.20 -1.71 4.60
C GLY A 196 16.54 -2.01 3.13
N GLN A 197 16.73 -3.27 2.78
CA GLN A 197 17.03 -3.67 1.39
C GLN A 197 15.84 -3.35 0.48
N VAL A 198 16.10 -2.63 -0.60
CA VAL A 198 15.16 -2.43 -1.72
C VAL A 198 15.26 -3.65 -2.66
N PHE A 199 14.13 -4.22 -3.02
CA PHE A 199 14.06 -5.30 -4.00
C PHE A 199 13.88 -4.75 -5.43
N ASP A 200 14.44 -5.43 -6.43
CA ASP A 200 14.24 -5.11 -7.85
C ASP A 200 12.86 -5.60 -8.30
N MET A 201 11.83 -4.83 -7.93
CA MET A 201 10.43 -5.17 -8.18
C MET A 201 10.13 -5.36 -9.66
N GLN A 202 10.76 -4.58 -10.55
CA GLN A 202 10.55 -4.67 -11.99
C GLN A 202 11.03 -6.02 -12.55
N THR A 203 12.27 -6.39 -12.27
CA THR A 203 12.85 -7.63 -12.80
C THR A 203 12.18 -8.87 -12.19
N ILE A 204 11.86 -8.83 -10.88
CA ILE A 204 11.11 -9.90 -10.21
C ILE A 204 9.75 -10.09 -10.88
N THR A 205 9.02 -9.00 -11.14
CA THR A 205 7.71 -9.05 -11.78
C THR A 205 7.77 -9.65 -13.17
N GLN A 206 8.68 -9.15 -14.00
CA GLN A 206 8.83 -9.63 -15.39
C GLN A 206 9.11 -11.14 -15.45
N LEU A 207 10.05 -11.61 -14.65
CA LEU A 207 10.43 -13.03 -14.66
C LEU A 207 9.34 -13.92 -14.08
N ALA A 208 8.71 -13.51 -12.99
CA ALA A 208 7.64 -14.30 -12.36
C ALA A 208 6.40 -14.41 -13.28
N GLN A 209 6.03 -13.33 -13.97
CA GLN A 209 4.93 -13.36 -14.94
C GLN A 209 5.26 -14.21 -16.18
N GLN A 210 6.51 -14.21 -16.64
CA GLN A 210 6.98 -15.13 -17.69
C GLN A 210 6.89 -16.60 -17.25
N ALA A 211 7.09 -16.86 -15.96
CA ALA A 211 6.87 -18.18 -15.36
C ALA A 211 5.37 -18.50 -15.17
N GLY A 212 4.45 -17.55 -15.42
CA GLY A 212 3.00 -17.70 -15.26
C GLY A 212 2.49 -17.47 -13.84
N ALA A 213 3.32 -16.95 -12.93
CA ALA A 213 2.92 -16.57 -11.58
C ALA A 213 2.27 -15.18 -11.54
N LYS A 214 1.47 -14.93 -10.51
CA LYS A 214 1.05 -13.56 -10.11
C LYS A 214 2.11 -12.92 -9.23
N VAL A 215 2.14 -11.59 -9.21
CA VAL A 215 3.14 -10.83 -8.44
C VAL A 215 2.47 -9.74 -7.62
N GLY A 216 2.73 -9.74 -6.33
CA GLY A 216 2.29 -8.73 -5.40
C GLY A 216 3.42 -8.20 -4.52
N PHE A 217 3.24 -6.97 -4.00
CA PHE A 217 4.19 -6.38 -3.06
C PHE A 217 3.48 -5.77 -1.85
N ASP A 218 4.06 -6.00 -0.65
CA ASP A 218 3.81 -5.17 0.51
C ASP A 218 4.73 -3.95 0.44
N LEU A 219 4.13 -2.80 0.21
CA LEU A 219 4.87 -1.53 0.05
C LEU A 219 4.87 -0.68 1.34
N ALA A 220 4.61 -1.29 2.51
CA ALA A 220 4.56 -0.57 3.78
C ALA A 220 5.80 0.29 4.07
N HIS A 221 6.96 -0.12 3.57
CA HIS A 221 8.22 0.62 3.70
C HIS A 221 8.68 1.30 2.40
N ALA A 222 7.98 1.08 1.28
CA ALA A 222 8.36 1.63 -0.02
C ALA A 222 7.51 2.84 -0.44
N ALA A 223 6.17 2.78 -0.22
CA ALA A 223 5.27 3.87 -0.58
C ALA A 223 5.60 5.15 0.20
N GLY A 224 5.92 6.23 -0.51
CA GLY A 224 6.35 7.50 0.06
C GLY A 224 7.82 7.55 0.52
N ASN A 225 8.60 6.50 0.29
CA ASN A 225 10.01 6.40 0.69
C ASN A 225 10.98 6.26 -0.49
N ILE A 226 10.56 5.61 -1.56
CA ILE A 226 11.36 5.47 -2.79
C ILE A 226 10.48 5.74 -4.01
N GLU A 227 11.11 6.03 -5.16
CA GLU A 227 10.42 6.12 -6.44
C GLU A 227 9.85 4.76 -6.84
N LEU A 228 8.57 4.74 -7.20
CA LEU A 228 7.83 3.56 -7.64
C LEU A 228 7.20 3.82 -9.01
N LYS A 229 7.03 2.75 -9.81
CA LYS A 229 6.40 2.78 -11.14
C LYS A 229 5.53 1.54 -11.32
N LEU A 230 4.53 1.38 -10.44
CA LEU A 230 3.75 0.14 -10.34
C LEU A 230 3.06 -0.22 -11.66
N HIS A 231 2.51 0.78 -12.36
CA HIS A 231 1.89 0.60 -13.67
C HIS A 231 2.91 0.13 -14.72
N ASP A 232 4.00 0.89 -14.91
CA ASP A 232 5.01 0.60 -15.93
C ASP A 232 5.76 -0.72 -15.68
N TRP A 233 5.89 -1.12 -14.41
CA TRP A 233 6.46 -2.41 -14.02
C TRP A 233 5.46 -3.56 -14.18
N HIS A 234 4.20 -3.29 -14.55
CA HIS A 234 3.13 -4.26 -14.74
C HIS A 234 2.85 -5.15 -13.52
N ILE A 235 3.09 -4.64 -12.30
CA ILE A 235 2.82 -5.35 -11.07
C ILE A 235 1.32 -5.71 -11.02
N ASP A 236 0.98 -6.92 -10.57
CA ASP A 236 -0.42 -7.34 -10.56
C ASP A 236 -1.22 -6.64 -9.46
N PHE A 237 -0.65 -6.58 -8.24
CA PHE A 237 -1.22 -5.84 -7.11
C PHE A 237 -0.15 -5.39 -6.12
N ALA A 238 -0.47 -4.39 -5.32
CA ALA A 238 0.34 -3.98 -4.18
C ALA A 238 -0.55 -3.40 -3.07
N CYS A 239 -0.08 -3.48 -1.82
CA CYS A 239 -0.76 -2.88 -0.68
C CYS A 239 0.22 -2.12 0.19
N TRP A 240 -0.25 -1.05 0.85
CA TRP A 240 0.57 -0.30 1.80
C TRP A 240 -0.28 0.36 2.88
N CYS A 241 0.35 0.64 4.01
CA CYS A 241 -0.23 1.45 5.07
C CYS A 241 0.16 2.92 4.88
N ASN A 242 -0.77 3.84 5.17
CA ASN A 242 -0.53 5.27 5.00
C ASN A 242 -0.07 5.97 6.29
N TYR A 243 0.10 5.24 7.42
CA TYR A 243 0.50 5.85 8.69
C TYR A 243 2.02 6.00 8.87
N LYS A 244 2.83 5.37 8.01
CA LYS A 244 4.29 5.45 8.06
C LYS A 244 4.77 6.69 7.30
N TYR A 245 5.38 6.50 6.15
CA TYR A 245 5.98 7.59 5.35
C TYR A 245 4.97 8.59 4.78
N LEU A 246 3.70 8.18 4.68
CA LEU A 246 2.62 9.05 4.19
C LEU A 246 1.88 9.80 5.30
N ASN A 247 2.34 9.76 6.55
CA ASN A 247 1.88 10.60 7.66
C ASN A 247 0.35 10.68 7.87
N GLY A 248 -0.40 9.66 7.48
CA GLY A 248 -1.87 9.64 7.54
C GLY A 248 -2.45 9.53 8.96
N GLY A 249 -1.59 9.42 9.98
CA GLY A 249 -1.97 9.35 11.40
C GLY A 249 -2.07 7.92 11.95
N PRO A 250 -2.20 7.76 13.29
CA PRO A 250 -2.27 6.46 13.95
C PRO A 250 -3.45 5.63 13.43
N GLY A 251 -3.16 4.41 12.94
CA GLY A 251 -4.18 3.54 12.37
C GLY A 251 -4.82 4.05 11.07
N ALA A 252 -4.14 4.94 10.35
CA ALA A 252 -4.62 5.50 9.09
C ALA A 252 -5.07 4.39 8.13
N ILE A 253 -6.07 4.74 7.33
CA ILE A 253 -6.55 3.86 6.28
C ILE A 253 -5.42 3.48 5.33
N ALA A 254 -5.41 2.23 4.89
CA ALA A 254 -4.44 1.73 3.92
C ALA A 254 -4.90 1.97 2.48
N ALA A 255 -4.07 1.62 1.53
CA ALA A 255 -4.43 1.59 0.13
C ALA A 255 -3.95 0.30 -0.54
N ALA A 256 -4.59 -0.01 -1.66
CA ALA A 256 -4.22 -1.09 -2.53
C ALA A 256 -4.18 -0.60 -3.98
N TYR A 257 -3.23 -1.14 -4.72
CA TYR A 257 -3.10 -1.02 -6.17
C TYR A 257 -3.52 -2.34 -6.82
N VAL A 258 -4.31 -2.24 -7.86
CA VAL A 258 -4.64 -3.36 -8.76
C VAL A 258 -4.47 -2.88 -10.18
N HIS A 259 -3.63 -3.56 -10.96
CA HIS A 259 -3.37 -3.17 -12.34
C HIS A 259 -4.66 -3.19 -13.18
N GLU A 260 -4.87 -2.19 -14.03
CA GLU A 260 -6.09 -2.00 -14.82
C GLU A 260 -6.48 -3.20 -15.68
N LYS A 261 -5.51 -4.04 -16.10
CA LYS A 261 -5.77 -5.28 -16.85
C LYS A 261 -6.74 -6.25 -16.17
N TYR A 262 -7.02 -6.06 -14.87
CA TYR A 262 -7.94 -6.89 -14.08
C TYR A 262 -9.30 -6.26 -13.81
N HIS A 263 -9.49 -4.99 -14.14
CA HIS A 263 -10.68 -4.26 -13.73
C HIS A 263 -11.95 -4.75 -14.40
N SER A 264 -11.87 -5.11 -15.69
CA SER A 264 -12.98 -5.64 -16.48
C SER A 264 -13.08 -7.17 -16.48
N ASP A 265 -12.19 -7.88 -15.77
CA ASP A 265 -12.22 -9.33 -15.71
C ASP A 265 -13.39 -9.81 -14.83
N SER A 266 -14.45 -10.31 -15.49
CA SER A 266 -15.63 -10.84 -14.82
C SER A 266 -15.39 -12.17 -14.08
N ALA A 267 -14.30 -12.88 -14.42
CA ALA A 267 -13.89 -14.12 -13.75
C ALA A 267 -13.03 -13.85 -12.52
N MET A 268 -12.58 -12.61 -12.32
CA MET A 268 -11.78 -12.23 -11.17
C MET A 268 -12.55 -12.45 -9.87
N GLN A 269 -12.07 -13.37 -9.05
CA GLN A 269 -12.67 -13.64 -7.75
C GLN A 269 -12.31 -12.54 -6.77
N ARG A 270 -13.30 -12.04 -6.06
CA ARG A 270 -13.14 -11.07 -4.99
C ARG A 270 -14.21 -11.23 -3.92
N PHE A 271 -13.94 -10.84 -2.70
CA PHE A 271 -15.00 -10.66 -1.73
C PHE A 271 -15.76 -9.38 -2.06
N ALA A 272 -17.07 -9.53 -2.27
CA ALA A 272 -17.92 -8.43 -2.68
C ALA A 272 -18.39 -7.61 -1.48
N GLY A 273 -18.45 -6.31 -1.65
CA GLY A 273 -19.04 -5.39 -0.69
C GLY A 273 -19.85 -4.29 -1.36
N TRP A 274 -20.76 -3.70 -0.64
CA TRP A 274 -21.69 -2.72 -1.24
C TRP A 274 -20.97 -1.53 -1.85
N TRP A 275 -19.87 -1.07 -1.26
CA TRP A 275 -19.14 0.10 -1.76
C TRP A 275 -18.35 -0.16 -3.04
N GLY A 276 -17.99 -1.40 -3.29
CA GLY A 276 -17.39 -1.84 -4.57
C GLY A 276 -18.37 -2.02 -5.72
N TYR A 277 -19.68 -1.91 -5.45
CA TYR A 277 -20.71 -1.99 -6.50
C TYR A 277 -20.68 -0.74 -7.40
N GLU A 278 -21.09 -0.91 -8.66
CA GLU A 278 -21.14 0.18 -9.66
C GLU A 278 -21.82 1.44 -9.12
N LYS A 279 -21.10 2.57 -9.15
CA LYS A 279 -21.52 3.84 -8.51
C LYS A 279 -22.89 4.31 -9.00
N ALA A 280 -23.17 4.20 -10.31
CA ALA A 280 -24.38 4.73 -10.92
C ALA A 280 -25.68 4.02 -10.46
N THR A 281 -25.59 2.74 -10.12
CA THR A 281 -26.76 1.90 -9.79
C THR A 281 -26.72 1.36 -8.35
N ARG A 282 -25.71 1.71 -7.58
CA ARG A 282 -25.50 1.23 -6.20
C ARG A 282 -26.73 1.38 -5.30
N PHE A 283 -27.44 2.49 -5.40
CA PHE A 283 -28.62 2.78 -4.58
C PHE A 283 -29.91 2.13 -5.07
N GLN A 284 -29.87 1.42 -6.20
CA GLN A 284 -31.00 0.61 -6.66
C GLN A 284 -31.14 -0.71 -5.89
N MET A 285 -30.09 -1.09 -5.12
CA MET A 285 -30.07 -2.28 -4.25
C MET A 285 -30.41 -3.59 -4.98
N GLU A 286 -29.98 -3.73 -6.23
CA GLU A 286 -30.22 -4.90 -7.06
C GLU A 286 -29.50 -6.14 -6.53
N LYS A 287 -30.05 -7.32 -6.84
CA LYS A 287 -29.37 -8.60 -6.56
C LYS A 287 -28.24 -8.83 -7.55
N GLY A 288 -27.17 -9.44 -7.03
CA GLY A 288 -25.97 -9.75 -7.81
C GLY A 288 -24.96 -8.62 -7.71
N PHE A 289 -23.69 -9.00 -7.57
CA PHE A 289 -22.61 -8.04 -7.47
C PHE A 289 -22.14 -7.61 -8.86
N LYS A 290 -22.22 -6.33 -9.14
CA LYS A 290 -21.69 -5.69 -10.34
C LYS A 290 -20.57 -4.74 -9.92
N PRO A 291 -19.29 -5.16 -10.00
CA PRO A 291 -18.18 -4.34 -9.53
C PRO A 291 -17.99 -3.08 -10.36
N THR A 292 -17.60 -1.99 -9.70
CA THR A 292 -16.98 -0.85 -10.38
C THR A 292 -15.76 -1.34 -11.16
N GLN A 293 -15.62 -0.93 -12.42
CA GLN A 293 -14.53 -1.37 -13.30
C GLN A 293 -13.25 -0.52 -13.11
N THR A 294 -12.85 -0.40 -11.85
CA THR A 294 -11.61 0.21 -11.35
C THR A 294 -11.16 -0.57 -10.12
N ALA A 295 -10.05 -0.22 -9.51
CA ALA A 295 -9.62 -0.80 -8.24
C ALA A 295 -10.66 -0.63 -7.11
N GLU A 296 -11.57 0.35 -7.21
CA GLU A 296 -12.67 0.50 -6.26
C GLU A 296 -13.63 -0.71 -6.22
N GLY A 297 -13.67 -1.54 -7.27
CA GLY A 297 -14.43 -2.80 -7.28
C GLY A 297 -14.01 -3.80 -6.20
N TRP A 298 -12.91 -3.55 -5.47
CA TRP A 298 -12.48 -4.32 -4.29
C TRP A 298 -12.91 -3.72 -2.95
N GLN A 299 -13.56 -2.55 -2.95
CA GLN A 299 -14.05 -1.93 -1.71
C GLN A 299 -15.21 -2.74 -1.10
N LEU A 300 -15.21 -2.82 0.24
CA LEU A 300 -16.23 -3.59 0.97
C LEU A 300 -17.35 -2.69 1.50
N GLY A 301 -17.00 -1.75 2.33
CA GLY A 301 -17.95 -0.91 3.07
C GLY A 301 -17.76 0.58 2.81
N THR A 302 -18.67 1.36 3.38
CA THR A 302 -18.60 2.81 3.37
C THR A 302 -17.25 3.29 3.92
N PRO A 303 -16.58 4.24 3.27
CA PRO A 303 -15.26 4.69 3.67
C PRO A 303 -15.27 5.40 5.03
N PRO A 304 -14.23 5.20 5.84
CA PRO A 304 -14.06 5.89 7.12
C PRO A 304 -13.56 7.31 6.89
N LEU A 305 -14.48 8.27 6.72
CA LEU A 305 -14.19 9.65 6.31
C LEU A 305 -13.17 10.39 7.18
N LEU A 306 -13.18 10.17 8.50
CA LEU A 306 -12.19 10.78 9.38
C LEU A 306 -10.76 10.32 9.07
N LEU A 307 -10.59 9.06 8.69
CA LEU A 307 -9.29 8.55 8.25
C LEU A 307 -8.90 9.07 6.86
N TYR A 308 -9.87 9.25 5.98
CA TYR A 308 -9.66 9.88 4.68
C TYR A 308 -9.21 11.34 4.85
N ALA A 309 -9.87 12.11 5.72
CA ALA A 309 -9.52 13.49 5.99
C ALA A 309 -8.11 13.64 6.59
N SER A 310 -7.74 12.73 7.51
CA SER A 310 -6.39 12.70 8.08
C SER A 310 -5.32 12.42 7.02
N LEU A 311 -5.55 11.46 6.13
CA LEU A 311 -4.63 11.15 5.04
C LEU A 311 -4.54 12.31 4.03
N LEU A 312 -5.67 12.91 3.67
CA LEU A 312 -5.71 14.04 2.74
C LEU A 312 -4.84 15.21 3.21
N ALA A 313 -4.83 15.49 4.52
CA ALA A 313 -4.00 16.54 5.10
C ALA A 313 -2.50 16.36 4.80
N SER A 314 -2.03 15.13 4.69
CA SER A 314 -0.66 14.84 4.30
C SER A 314 -0.47 14.87 2.78
N LEU A 315 -1.41 14.32 2.04
CA LEU A 315 -1.31 14.24 0.57
C LEU A 315 -1.29 15.64 -0.08
N GLU A 316 -2.01 16.62 0.48
CA GLU A 316 -1.95 18.01 0.02
C GLU A 316 -0.56 18.63 0.18
N ILE A 317 0.23 18.23 1.18
CA ILE A 317 1.62 18.67 1.33
C ILE A 317 2.51 18.06 0.24
N VAL A 318 2.24 16.81 -0.14
CA VAL A 318 3.01 16.11 -1.19
C VAL A 318 2.76 16.72 -2.56
N GLU A 319 1.61 17.35 -2.79
CA GLU A 319 1.27 17.98 -4.07
C GLU A 319 1.90 19.38 -4.24
N GLU A 320 2.40 20.02 -3.19
CA GLU A 320 3.11 21.30 -3.20
C GLU A 320 4.59 21.13 -3.58
#